data_0ecbde57ac9c1acb3cf343261349a470
#
_entry.id   0ecbde57ac9c1acb3cf343261349a470
#
_cell.length_a   1.000
_cell.length_b   1.000
_cell.length_c   1.000
_cell.angle_alpha   90.00
_cell.angle_beta   90.00
_cell.angle_gamma   90.00
#
_symmetry.space_group_name_H-M   'P 1'
#
loop_
_entity.id
_entity.type
_entity.pdbx_description
1 polymer ?
#
loop_
_entity_poly.entity_id
_entity_poly.type
_entity_poly.pdbx_seq_one_letter_code
_entity_poly.pdbx_strand_id
1 'polypeptide(L)'
;MKIINPYTEILTPLDGQAILQHIELCGRVCYKSEDKITDTSAAKFVAGIIKRGHEAVLEHFDITVKFVCDRGVSHEIVRHRMASYCQESTRYCNYSKDVFGSEITVIRPSFLTEGTPGWQYWKVACRMAEKSYFELLDWGCTPQEA
;
A
#
# COMPACT_ATOMS: atom_id res chain seq x y z
N MET A 1 14.57 -13.45 12.32
CA MET A 1 13.60 -12.33 12.37
C MET A 1 14.25 -11.07 11.86
N LYS A 2 13.69 -10.50 10.83
CA LYS A 2 14.14 -9.25 10.21
C LYS A 2 13.32 -8.08 10.75
N ILE A 3 13.97 -6.97 11.07
CA ILE A 3 13.32 -5.74 11.52
C ILE A 3 13.51 -4.67 10.45
N ILE A 4 12.43 -4.08 9.96
CA ILE A 4 12.47 -3.02 8.94
C ILE A 4 11.67 -1.79 9.39
N ASN A 5 11.99 -0.64 8.82
CA ASN A 5 11.14 0.54 8.96
C ASN A 5 9.90 0.42 8.06
N PRO A 6 8.76 1.00 8.45
CA PRO A 6 7.62 1.12 7.54
C PRO A 6 8.00 2.04 6.37
N TYR A 7 7.44 1.77 5.19
CA TYR A 7 7.62 2.61 4.02
C TYR A 7 6.45 2.50 3.05
N THR A 8 6.39 3.41 2.12
CA THR A 8 5.45 3.40 1.00
C THR A 8 6.21 3.48 -0.32
N GLU A 9 5.63 2.89 -1.36
CA GLU A 9 6.15 2.90 -2.72
C GLU A 9 4.99 3.14 -3.68
N ILE A 10 5.12 4.13 -4.56
CA ILE A 10 4.13 4.38 -5.62
C ILE A 10 4.46 3.47 -6.79
N LEU A 11 3.52 2.58 -7.14
CA LEU A 11 3.70 1.60 -8.21
C LEU A 11 3.21 2.10 -9.57
N THR A 12 2.26 3.03 -9.58
CA THR A 12 1.78 3.67 -10.81
C THR A 12 2.83 4.66 -11.32
N PRO A 13 3.26 4.58 -12.59
CA PRO A 13 4.10 5.62 -13.18
C PRO A 13 3.41 6.98 -13.10
N LEU A 14 4.06 7.97 -12.48
CA LEU A 14 3.51 9.32 -12.34
C LEU A 14 4.17 10.27 -13.34
N ASP A 15 3.51 10.48 -14.47
CA ASP A 15 3.78 11.59 -15.39
C ASP A 15 2.62 12.59 -15.28
N GLY A 16 2.85 13.70 -14.60
CA GLY A 16 1.82 14.70 -14.34
C GLY A 16 1.18 15.26 -15.61
N GLN A 17 1.93 15.42 -16.71
CA GLN A 17 1.40 15.91 -17.97
C GLN A 17 0.50 14.85 -18.62
N ALA A 18 0.94 13.61 -18.68
CA ALA A 18 0.16 12.50 -19.23
C ALA A 18 -1.14 12.28 -18.42
N ILE A 19 -1.08 12.38 -17.10
CA ILE A 19 -2.25 12.28 -16.21
C ILE A 19 -3.26 13.38 -16.53
N LEU A 20 -2.83 14.63 -16.62
CA LEU A 20 -3.72 15.76 -16.94
C LEU A 20 -4.35 15.60 -18.33
N GLN A 21 -3.59 15.15 -19.33
CA GLN A 21 -4.09 14.90 -20.69
C GLN A 21 -5.11 13.76 -20.69
N HIS A 22 -4.89 12.69 -19.94
CA HIS A 22 -5.84 11.60 -19.82
C HIS A 22 -7.16 12.05 -19.19
N ILE A 23 -7.10 12.81 -18.09
CA ILE A 23 -8.28 13.38 -17.44
C ILE A 23 -9.02 14.35 -18.37
N GLU A 24 -8.29 15.19 -19.13
CA GLU A 24 -8.90 16.07 -20.11
C GLU A 24 -9.63 15.27 -21.19
N LEU A 25 -8.99 14.23 -21.74
CA LEU A 25 -9.59 13.37 -22.77
C LEU A 25 -10.93 12.80 -22.27
N CYS A 26 -10.96 12.21 -21.08
CA CYS A 26 -12.17 11.66 -20.48
C CYS A 26 -13.23 12.74 -20.25
N GLY A 27 -12.85 13.89 -19.72
CA GLY A 27 -13.80 14.98 -19.43
C GLY A 27 -14.36 15.67 -20.66
N ARG A 28 -13.63 15.73 -21.77
CA ARG A 28 -14.10 16.34 -23.01
C ARG A 28 -15.23 15.55 -23.67
N VAL A 29 -15.26 14.24 -23.50
CA VAL A 29 -16.32 13.37 -24.01
C VAL A 29 -17.70 13.83 -23.53
N CYS A 30 -17.82 14.26 -22.27
CA CYS A 30 -19.08 14.70 -21.68
C CYS A 30 -19.73 15.91 -22.44
N TYR A 31 -18.89 16.71 -23.12
CA TYR A 31 -19.30 17.91 -23.80
C TYR A 31 -19.10 17.85 -25.32
N LYS A 32 -18.70 16.69 -25.86
CA LYS A 32 -18.30 16.50 -27.27
C LYS A 32 -17.38 17.63 -27.73
N SER A 33 -16.30 17.87 -26.97
CA SER A 33 -15.40 19.01 -27.20
C SER A 33 -13.94 18.54 -27.33
N GLU A 34 -13.74 17.33 -27.84
CA GLU A 34 -12.43 16.72 -28.08
C GLU A 34 -11.60 17.52 -29.09
N ASP A 35 -12.28 18.22 -30.00
CA ASP A 35 -11.67 19.15 -30.98
C ASP A 35 -10.92 20.31 -30.32
N LYS A 36 -11.14 20.57 -29.04
CA LYS A 36 -10.48 21.63 -28.26
C LYS A 36 -9.25 21.15 -27.49
N ILE A 37 -8.89 19.87 -27.62
CA ILE A 37 -7.66 19.33 -27.00
C ILE A 37 -6.46 19.87 -27.76
N THR A 38 -5.49 20.40 -27.02
CA THR A 38 -4.20 20.87 -27.53
C THR A 38 -3.09 20.41 -26.58
N ASP A 39 -1.84 20.52 -26.98
CA ASP A 39 -0.68 20.15 -26.15
C ASP A 39 -0.63 20.88 -24.79
N THR A 40 -1.34 22.01 -24.66
CA THR A 40 -1.30 22.85 -23.46
C THR A 40 -2.67 23.05 -22.78
N SER A 41 -3.74 22.44 -23.28
CA SER A 41 -5.09 22.67 -22.76
C SER A 41 -5.39 21.95 -21.45
N ALA A 42 -4.75 20.83 -21.18
CA ALA A 42 -5.08 19.90 -20.11
C ALA A 42 -5.08 20.55 -18.71
N ALA A 43 -4.02 21.27 -18.36
CA ALA A 43 -3.91 21.88 -17.03
C ALA A 43 -5.04 22.89 -16.76
N LYS A 44 -5.38 23.73 -17.75
CA LYS A 44 -6.46 24.70 -17.63
C LYS A 44 -7.84 24.02 -17.56
N PHE A 45 -8.03 22.97 -18.34
CA PHE A 45 -9.26 22.19 -18.35
C PHE A 45 -9.51 21.53 -16.99
N VAL A 46 -8.51 20.79 -16.47
CA VAL A 46 -8.61 20.09 -15.19
C VAL A 46 -8.80 21.07 -14.03
N ALA A 47 -8.07 22.19 -14.00
CA ALA A 47 -8.31 23.26 -13.02
C ALA A 47 -9.76 23.78 -13.06
N GLY A 48 -10.33 23.90 -14.25
CA GLY A 48 -11.74 24.28 -14.44
C GLY A 48 -12.73 23.22 -13.94
N ILE A 49 -12.43 21.93 -14.11
CA ILE A 49 -13.21 20.80 -13.57
C ILE A 49 -13.23 20.86 -12.04
N ILE A 50 -12.08 20.98 -11.41
CA ILE A 50 -11.93 21.07 -9.95
C ILE A 50 -12.69 22.28 -9.40
N LYS A 51 -12.53 23.44 -10.02
CA LYS A 51 -13.20 24.69 -9.60
C LYS A 51 -14.74 24.57 -9.63
N ARG A 52 -15.28 23.77 -10.54
CA ARG A 52 -16.73 23.55 -10.66
C ARG A 52 -17.26 22.39 -9.84
N GLY A 53 -16.40 21.64 -9.15
CA GLY A 53 -16.78 20.47 -8.36
C GLY A 53 -17.22 19.26 -9.22
N HIS A 54 -16.75 19.18 -10.48
CA HIS A 54 -17.04 18.05 -11.36
C HIS A 54 -16.02 16.93 -11.16
N GLU A 55 -15.92 16.43 -9.92
CA GLU A 55 -14.83 15.59 -9.46
C GLU A 55 -14.85 14.17 -10.03
N ALA A 56 -16.01 13.67 -10.48
CA ALA A 56 -16.11 12.33 -11.08
C ALA A 56 -15.17 12.12 -12.29
N VAL A 57 -14.81 13.20 -12.99
CA VAL A 57 -13.84 13.12 -14.10
C VAL A 57 -12.45 12.77 -13.60
N LEU A 58 -12.09 13.13 -12.36
CA LEU A 58 -10.78 12.83 -11.77
C LEU A 58 -10.64 11.35 -11.43
N GLU A 59 -11.75 10.63 -11.25
CA GLU A 59 -11.78 9.19 -10.95
C GLU A 59 -11.33 8.31 -12.11
N HIS A 60 -11.10 8.89 -13.30
CA HIS A 60 -10.53 8.17 -14.45
C HIS A 60 -9.02 7.94 -14.36
N PHE A 61 -8.38 8.36 -13.26
CA PHE A 61 -6.98 8.05 -13.02
C PHE A 61 -6.78 7.52 -11.59
N ASP A 62 -6.23 6.32 -11.50
CA ASP A 62 -5.96 5.62 -10.24
C ASP A 62 -4.46 5.60 -9.93
N ILE A 63 -4.14 5.71 -8.65
CA ILE A 63 -2.77 5.58 -8.14
C ILE A 63 -2.68 4.32 -7.29
N THR A 64 -1.79 3.41 -7.67
CA THR A 64 -1.48 2.24 -6.86
C THR A 64 -0.29 2.52 -5.95
N VAL A 65 -0.50 2.35 -4.65
CA VAL A 65 0.51 2.56 -3.62
C VAL A 65 0.72 1.26 -2.84
N LYS A 66 1.96 0.82 -2.72
CA LYS A 66 2.35 -0.27 -1.83
C LYS A 66 2.68 0.32 -0.45
N PHE A 67 2.03 -0.19 0.58
CA PHE A 67 2.32 0.11 1.98
C PHE A 67 3.02 -1.08 2.62
N VAL A 68 4.16 -0.85 3.24
CA VAL A 68 4.82 -1.83 4.10
C VAL A 68 4.75 -1.29 5.52
N CYS A 69 3.85 -1.85 6.30
CA CYS A 69 3.48 -1.39 7.64
C CYS A 69 3.10 -2.57 8.53
N ASP A 70 2.93 -2.33 9.82
CA ASP A 70 2.44 -3.34 10.74
C ASP A 70 0.96 -3.69 10.52
N ARG A 71 0.52 -4.79 11.12
CA ARG A 71 -0.84 -5.32 10.93
C ARG A 71 -1.91 -4.38 11.48
N GLY A 72 -1.64 -3.66 12.55
CA GLY A 72 -2.56 -2.69 13.11
C GLY A 72 -2.86 -1.57 12.12
N VAL A 73 -1.80 -0.97 11.56
CA VAL A 73 -1.93 0.08 10.54
C VAL A 73 -2.63 -0.43 9.28
N SER A 74 -2.26 -1.63 8.78
CA SER A 74 -2.90 -2.18 7.57
C SER A 74 -4.40 -2.43 7.77
N HIS A 75 -4.83 -2.85 8.97
CA HIS A 75 -6.25 -3.03 9.31
C HIS A 75 -7.03 -1.72 9.33
N GLU A 76 -6.38 -0.60 9.68
CA GLU A 76 -7.02 0.72 9.59
C GLU A 76 -7.07 1.21 8.13
N ILE A 77 -5.99 1.02 7.35
CA ILE A 77 -5.94 1.42 5.94
C ILE A 77 -7.07 0.78 5.13
N VAL A 78 -7.30 -0.53 5.27
CA VAL A 78 -8.34 -1.25 4.49
C VAL A 78 -9.77 -0.82 4.81
N ARG A 79 -9.98 -0.01 5.84
CA ARG A 79 -11.29 0.57 6.17
C ARG A 79 -11.63 1.82 5.36
N HIS A 80 -10.69 2.38 4.63
CA HIS A 80 -10.91 3.48 3.70
C HIS A 80 -11.52 2.96 2.39
N ARG A 81 -12.84 2.86 2.37
CA ARG A 81 -13.63 2.15 1.34
C ARG A 81 -13.64 2.80 -0.04
N MET A 82 -13.03 3.96 -0.19
CA MET A 82 -12.85 4.64 -1.48
C MET A 82 -11.72 4.05 -2.34
N ALA A 83 -11.04 3.01 -1.85
CA ALA A 83 -9.96 2.34 -2.54
C ALA A 83 -10.15 0.81 -2.54
N SER A 84 -9.46 0.13 -3.44
CA SER A 84 -9.34 -1.32 -3.48
C SER A 84 -8.04 -1.77 -2.84
N TYR A 85 -8.05 -2.91 -2.17
CA TYR A 85 -6.89 -3.40 -1.39
C TYR A 85 -6.54 -4.84 -1.74
N CYS A 86 -5.24 -5.06 -1.95
CA CYS A 86 -4.64 -6.39 -1.93
C CYS A 86 -3.70 -6.44 -0.72
N GLN A 87 -3.93 -7.37 0.18
CA GLN A 87 -3.15 -7.52 1.40
C GLN A 87 -2.48 -8.88 1.45
N GLU A 88 -1.22 -8.92 1.92
CA GLU A 88 -0.51 -10.18 2.15
C GLU A 88 -1.31 -11.09 3.08
N SER A 89 -1.52 -12.32 2.62
CA SER A 89 -2.38 -13.28 3.32
C SER A 89 -1.59 -14.11 4.31
N THR A 90 -1.92 -14.01 5.58
CA THR A 90 -1.36 -14.89 6.63
C THR A 90 -1.84 -16.35 6.50
N ARG A 91 -2.85 -16.63 5.65
CA ARG A 91 -3.33 -18.00 5.40
C ARG A 91 -2.53 -18.73 4.33
N TYR A 92 -2.01 -18.00 3.34
CA TYR A 92 -1.32 -18.59 2.18
C TYR A 92 0.20 -18.38 2.20
N CYS A 93 0.68 -17.33 2.86
CA CYS A 93 2.12 -17.07 2.96
C CYS A 93 2.72 -17.98 4.03
N ASN A 94 3.60 -18.89 3.59
CA ASN A 94 4.36 -19.76 4.48
C ASN A 94 5.79 -19.23 4.58
N TYR A 95 6.11 -18.58 5.69
CA TYR A 95 7.41 -17.91 5.91
C TYR A 95 8.58 -18.88 6.15
N SER A 96 8.34 -20.19 6.25
CA SER A 96 9.42 -21.19 6.27
C SER A 96 10.06 -21.43 4.90
N LYS A 97 9.42 -20.95 3.82
CA LYS A 97 9.95 -21.14 2.45
C LYS A 97 11.05 -20.12 2.14
N ASP A 98 12.05 -20.57 1.38
CA ASP A 98 13.20 -19.75 0.97
C ASP A 98 12.82 -18.45 0.27
N VAL A 99 11.70 -18.43 -0.47
CA VAL A 99 11.17 -17.22 -1.13
C VAL A 99 10.87 -16.09 -0.14
N PHE A 100 10.63 -16.41 1.13
CA PHE A 100 10.43 -15.44 2.21
C PHE A 100 11.66 -15.30 3.12
N GLY A 101 12.80 -15.96 2.78
CA GLY A 101 14.05 -15.91 3.52
C GLY A 101 14.05 -16.74 4.81
N SER A 102 13.06 -17.63 4.99
CA SER A 102 12.90 -18.48 6.18
C SER A 102 12.96 -17.69 7.49
N GLU A 103 12.40 -16.48 7.47
CA GLU A 103 12.30 -15.59 8.64
C GLU A 103 11.06 -14.71 8.57
N ILE A 104 10.55 -14.29 9.72
CA ILE A 104 9.46 -13.31 9.80
C ILE A 104 10.02 -11.88 9.78
N THR A 105 9.42 -11.04 8.96
CA THR A 105 9.72 -9.61 8.95
C THR A 105 8.73 -8.86 9.84
N VAL A 106 9.26 -8.05 10.75
CA VAL A 106 8.47 -7.20 11.66
C VAL A 106 8.77 -5.72 11.42
N ILE A 107 7.78 -4.88 11.62
CA ILE A 107 7.91 -3.42 11.47
C ILE A 107 8.43 -2.82 12.77
N ARG A 108 9.46 -1.99 12.68
CA ARG A 108 10.02 -1.24 13.80
C ARG A 108 8.97 -0.29 14.37
N PRO A 109 8.60 -0.41 15.67
CA PRO A 109 7.68 0.54 16.29
C PRO A 109 8.37 1.92 16.44
N SER A 110 7.70 2.97 15.96
CA SER A 110 8.25 4.34 15.97
C SER A 110 8.41 4.93 17.36
N PHE A 111 7.66 4.42 18.34
CA PHE A 111 7.64 4.91 19.73
C PHE A 111 8.66 4.21 20.63
N LEU A 112 9.40 3.21 20.13
CA LEU A 112 10.45 2.52 20.88
C LEU A 112 11.85 2.90 20.38
N THR A 113 12.69 3.36 21.28
CA THR A 113 14.09 3.68 20.97
C THR A 113 14.94 2.41 21.10
N GLU A 114 15.74 2.14 20.07
CA GLU A 114 16.67 1.02 20.06
C GLU A 114 17.68 1.09 21.23
N GLY A 115 17.96 -0.05 21.84
CA GLY A 115 18.85 -0.13 23.02
C GLY A 115 18.14 0.07 24.36
N THR A 116 16.89 0.53 24.37
CA THR A 116 16.12 0.68 25.63
C THR A 116 15.53 -0.64 26.12
N PRO A 117 15.19 -0.76 27.42
CA PRO A 117 14.50 -1.96 27.92
C PRO A 117 13.19 -2.26 27.17
N GLY A 118 12.37 -1.23 26.83
CA GLY A 118 11.14 -1.40 26.06
C GLY A 118 11.39 -2.02 24.68
N TRP A 119 12.43 -1.56 23.99
CA TRP A 119 12.89 -2.16 22.73
C TRP A 119 13.26 -3.63 22.89
N GLN A 120 14.00 -3.98 23.95
CA GLN A 120 14.41 -5.36 24.21
C GLN A 120 13.20 -6.27 24.48
N TYR A 121 12.24 -5.82 25.30
CA TYR A 121 11.01 -6.59 25.57
C TYR A 121 10.21 -6.84 24.29
N TRP A 122 10.01 -5.82 23.47
CA TRP A 122 9.33 -5.95 22.17
C TRP A 122 10.05 -6.95 21.26
N LYS A 123 11.38 -6.81 21.13
CA LYS A 123 12.20 -7.68 20.28
C LYS A 123 12.17 -9.14 20.73
N VAL A 124 12.19 -9.38 22.04
CA VAL A 124 12.08 -10.73 22.62
C VAL A 124 10.70 -11.32 22.32
N ALA A 125 9.62 -10.56 22.50
CA ALA A 125 8.27 -11.02 22.21
C ALA A 125 8.10 -11.41 20.73
N CYS A 126 8.60 -10.60 19.79
CA CYS A 126 8.57 -10.90 18.37
C CYS A 126 9.38 -12.17 18.02
N ARG A 127 10.56 -12.35 18.61
CA ARG A 127 11.38 -13.56 18.41
C ARG A 127 10.72 -14.82 18.96
N MET A 128 10.06 -14.72 20.09
CA MET A 128 9.31 -15.85 20.65
C MET A 128 8.13 -16.23 19.77
N ALA A 129 7.41 -15.24 19.23
CA ALA A 129 6.33 -15.48 18.29
C ALA A 129 6.84 -16.16 17.00
N GLU A 130 7.94 -15.65 16.42
CA GLU A 130 8.57 -16.27 15.25
C GLU A 130 8.97 -17.74 15.53
N LYS A 131 9.61 -18.00 16.66
CA LYS A 131 10.00 -19.35 17.06
C LYS A 131 8.78 -20.28 17.16
N SER A 132 7.74 -19.83 17.85
CA SER A 132 6.51 -20.61 18.00
C SER A 132 5.85 -20.90 16.65
N TYR A 133 5.83 -19.93 15.72
CA TYR A 133 5.31 -20.11 14.38
C TYR A 133 6.04 -21.24 13.63
N PHE A 134 7.38 -21.24 13.63
CA PHE A 134 8.14 -22.28 12.93
C PHE A 134 7.99 -23.64 13.59
N GLU A 135 7.98 -23.71 14.92
CA GLU A 135 7.74 -24.98 15.64
C GLU A 135 6.33 -25.56 15.33
N LEU A 136 5.30 -24.71 15.21
CA LEU A 136 3.97 -25.16 14.83
C LEU A 136 3.94 -25.69 13.40
N LEU A 137 4.63 -25.06 12.45
CA LEU A 137 4.77 -25.56 11.09
C LEU A 137 5.50 -26.93 11.06
N ASP A 138 6.57 -27.08 11.86
CA ASP A 138 7.32 -28.35 11.97
C ASP A 138 6.46 -29.46 12.60
N TRP A 139 5.52 -29.08 13.44
CA TRP A 139 4.51 -29.98 14.02
C TRP A 139 3.41 -30.39 13.02
N GLY A 140 3.39 -29.80 11.83
CA GLY A 140 2.45 -30.09 10.75
C GLY A 140 1.24 -29.16 10.69
N CYS A 141 1.23 -28.04 11.45
CA CYS A 141 0.22 -27.00 11.31
C CYS A 141 0.33 -26.31 9.95
N THR A 142 -0.81 -25.89 9.41
CA THR A 142 -0.83 -25.03 8.23
C THR A 142 -0.38 -23.60 8.59
N PRO A 143 0.05 -22.77 7.62
CA PRO A 143 0.40 -21.37 7.89
C PRO A 143 -0.73 -20.54 8.53
N GLN A 144 -1.98 -20.96 8.34
CA GLN A 144 -3.15 -20.31 8.95
C GLN A 144 -3.32 -20.67 10.43
N GLU A 145 -2.88 -21.86 10.82
CA GLU A 145 -3.01 -22.40 12.17
C GLU A 145 -1.80 -22.04 13.05
N ALA A 146 -0.66 -21.82 12.43
CA ALA A 146 0.57 -21.40 13.07
C ALA A 146 0.61 -19.89 13.32
#